data_1144c69ea1899a4cadf953805fd80789
#
_entry.id   1144c69ea1899a4cadf953805fd80789
#
_cell.length_a   1.000
_cell.length_b   1.000
_cell.length_c   1.000
_cell.angle_alpha   90.00
_cell.angle_beta   90.00
_cell.angle_gamma   90.00
#
_symmetry.space_group_name_H-M   'P 1'
#
loop_
_entity.id
_entity.type
_entity.pdbx_description
1 polymer ?
#
loop_
_entity_poly.entity_id
_entity_poly.type
_entity_poly.pdbx_seq_one_letter_code
_entity_poly.pdbx_strand_id
1 'polypeptide(L)'
;NWFFDNVCIPKIIEFKEIFKSGGGHFNQAIFNNDVPYIMNSFWVNFQKQHEFNPLHNHTGLFSFVIFMKIPYDYREQRMIPHVKISNTPCAGDFVFVHVDLMGKICSYSYPLDPSCEGLILFFPSKIRHLVYPFYNCEEPRISVAGNVWFKSKK
;
A
#
# COMPACT_ATOMS: atom_id res chain seq x y z
N ASN A 1 3.52 -21.40 -3.26
CA ASN A 1 3.83 -20.56 -2.09
C ASN A 1 2.55 -20.29 -1.31
N TRP A 2 2.45 -20.82 -0.07
CA TRP A 2 1.22 -20.75 0.72
C TRP A 2 0.60 -19.34 0.79
N PHE A 3 1.38 -18.33 1.12
CA PHE A 3 0.92 -16.93 1.21
C PHE A 3 0.37 -16.44 -0.14
N PHE A 4 1.08 -16.70 -1.21
CA PHE A 4 0.65 -16.29 -2.54
C PHE A 4 -0.68 -16.96 -2.94
N ASP A 5 -0.78 -18.28 -2.73
CA ASP A 5 -1.93 -19.07 -3.15
C ASP A 5 -3.17 -18.79 -2.27
N ASN A 6 -2.98 -18.54 -0.96
CA ASN A 6 -4.08 -18.41 0.00
C ASN A 6 -4.43 -16.95 0.36
N VAL A 7 -3.57 -15.98 0.04
CA VAL A 7 -3.81 -14.56 0.32
C VAL A 7 -3.83 -13.73 -0.96
N CYS A 8 -2.78 -13.74 -1.76
CA CYS A 8 -2.70 -12.89 -2.95
C CYS A 8 -3.71 -13.29 -4.04
N ILE A 9 -3.82 -14.57 -4.38
CA ILE A 9 -4.75 -15.05 -5.42
C ILE A 9 -6.21 -14.74 -5.07
N PRO A 10 -6.73 -15.02 -3.86
CA PRO A 10 -8.08 -14.60 -3.48
C PRO A 10 -8.32 -13.10 -3.61
N LYS A 11 -7.35 -12.25 -3.22
CA LYS A 11 -7.46 -10.80 -3.36
C LYS A 11 -7.49 -10.34 -4.83
N ILE A 12 -6.76 -11.00 -5.71
CA ILE A 12 -6.82 -10.73 -7.15
C ILE A 12 -8.20 -11.10 -7.71
N ILE A 13 -8.75 -12.23 -7.28
CA ILE A 13 -10.09 -12.68 -7.70
C ILE A 13 -11.15 -11.68 -7.21
N GLU A 14 -11.11 -11.31 -5.94
CA GLU A 14 -12.01 -10.31 -5.34
C GLU A 14 -11.94 -8.98 -6.11
N PHE A 15 -10.73 -8.49 -6.38
CA PHE A 15 -10.52 -7.28 -7.16
C PHE A 15 -11.15 -7.39 -8.56
N LYS A 16 -10.93 -8.50 -9.25
CA LYS A 16 -11.52 -8.76 -10.57
C LYS A 16 -13.05 -8.71 -10.53
N GLU A 17 -13.68 -9.34 -9.54
CA GLU A 17 -15.14 -9.34 -9.42
C GLU A 17 -15.70 -7.94 -9.15
N ILE A 18 -15.07 -7.15 -8.29
CA ILE A 18 -15.50 -5.78 -7.98
C ILE A 18 -15.43 -4.88 -9.21
N PHE A 19 -14.38 -5.01 -10.02
CA PHE A 19 -14.13 -4.12 -11.16
C PHE A 19 -14.53 -4.68 -12.52
N LYS A 20 -15.14 -5.86 -12.58
CA LYS A 20 -15.55 -6.54 -13.83
C LYS A 20 -16.54 -5.73 -14.67
N SER A 21 -17.38 -4.93 -14.04
CA SER A 21 -18.40 -4.10 -14.68
C SER A 21 -17.92 -2.71 -15.11
N GLY A 22 -16.73 -2.29 -14.70
CA GLY A 22 -16.14 -1.01 -15.06
C GLY A 22 -15.44 -1.08 -16.42
N GLY A 23 -16.16 -0.82 -17.49
CA GLY A 23 -15.65 -0.89 -18.88
C GLY A 23 -14.52 0.12 -19.15
N GLY A 24 -13.27 -0.25 -18.97
CA GLY A 24 -12.10 0.54 -19.31
C GLY A 24 -10.95 -0.34 -19.80
N HIS A 25 -10.02 0.23 -20.58
CA HIS A 25 -8.84 -0.45 -21.13
C HIS A 25 -7.93 -1.08 -20.03
N PHE A 26 -8.01 -0.60 -18.80
CA PHE A 26 -7.32 -1.19 -17.65
C PHE A 26 -7.82 -2.62 -17.37
N ASN A 27 -9.10 -2.89 -17.62
CA ASN A 27 -9.71 -4.20 -17.43
C ASN A 27 -9.17 -5.24 -18.43
N GLN A 28 -8.88 -4.88 -19.68
CA GLN A 28 -8.43 -5.85 -20.68
C GLN A 28 -7.09 -6.49 -20.35
N ALA A 29 -6.13 -5.72 -19.84
CA ALA A 29 -4.81 -6.25 -19.51
C ALA A 29 -4.83 -7.18 -18.29
N ILE A 30 -5.73 -6.91 -17.31
CA ILE A 30 -5.83 -7.69 -16.06
C ILE A 30 -6.85 -8.82 -16.17
N PHE A 31 -7.95 -8.63 -16.91
CA PHE A 31 -9.11 -9.51 -16.90
C PHE A 31 -9.17 -10.55 -18.02
N ASN A 32 -8.47 -10.34 -19.14
CA ASN A 32 -8.58 -11.22 -20.31
C ASN A 32 -7.49 -12.29 -20.41
N ASN A 33 -6.76 -12.59 -19.33
CA ASN A 33 -5.62 -13.48 -19.45
C ASN A 33 -5.74 -14.74 -18.60
N ASP A 34 -5.66 -15.88 -19.27
CA ASP A 34 -5.32 -17.18 -18.69
C ASP A 34 -3.85 -17.29 -18.27
N VAL A 35 -3.14 -16.16 -18.24
CA VAL A 35 -1.74 -16.12 -17.81
C VAL A 35 -1.69 -16.17 -16.29
N PRO A 36 -1.02 -17.16 -15.70
CA PRO A 36 -0.92 -17.28 -14.26
C PRO A 36 -0.14 -16.10 -13.66
N TYR A 37 -0.53 -15.73 -12.45
CA TYR A 37 0.18 -14.73 -11.66
C TYR A 37 1.37 -15.35 -10.93
N ILE A 38 2.36 -14.53 -10.64
CA ILE A 38 3.49 -14.88 -9.77
C ILE A 38 3.78 -13.73 -8.80
N MET A 39 4.29 -14.07 -7.63
CA MET A 39 4.91 -13.10 -6.75
C MET A 39 6.34 -12.82 -7.26
N ASN A 40 6.54 -11.63 -7.81
CA ASN A 40 7.80 -11.26 -8.46
C ASN A 40 8.84 -10.70 -7.48
N SER A 41 8.39 -10.07 -6.42
CA SER A 41 9.26 -9.51 -5.38
C SER A 41 8.59 -9.56 -4.02
N PHE A 42 9.42 -9.70 -3.00
CA PHE A 42 9.00 -9.78 -1.61
C PHE A 42 10.15 -9.27 -0.73
N TRP A 43 9.88 -8.31 0.16
CA TRP A 43 10.89 -7.71 1.02
C TRP A 43 10.33 -7.24 2.34
N VAL A 44 11.21 -6.98 3.31
CA VAL A 44 10.88 -6.42 4.62
C VAL A 44 11.48 -5.02 4.71
N ASN A 45 10.68 -4.07 5.22
CA ASN A 45 11.12 -2.72 5.52
C ASN A 45 11.23 -2.54 7.04
N PHE A 46 12.34 -1.97 7.48
CA PHE A 46 12.58 -1.50 8.84
C PHE A 46 12.74 0.02 8.78
N GLN A 47 11.68 0.75 9.06
CA GLN A 47 11.69 2.20 9.03
C GLN A 47 11.89 2.75 10.43
N LYS A 48 12.93 3.53 10.63
CA LYS A 48 13.20 4.26 11.88
C LYS A 48 12.42 5.57 11.91
N GLN A 49 12.33 6.20 13.09
CA GLN A 49 11.80 7.55 13.20
C GLN A 49 12.55 8.53 12.28
N HIS A 50 11.85 9.56 11.80
CA HIS A 50 12.33 10.56 10.82
C HIS A 50 12.56 10.02 9.40
N GLU A 51 12.62 8.72 9.17
CA GLU A 51 12.70 8.15 7.84
C GLU A 51 11.32 8.21 7.16
N PHE A 52 11.32 8.35 5.84
CA PHE A 52 10.10 8.38 5.05
C PHE A 52 10.31 7.66 3.72
N ASN A 53 9.23 7.25 3.09
CA ASN A 53 9.26 6.76 1.73
C ASN A 53 8.55 7.79 0.84
N PRO A 54 9.26 8.45 -0.11
CA PRO A 54 8.67 9.50 -0.94
C PRO A 54 7.57 8.96 -1.85
N LEU A 55 6.83 9.86 -2.50
CA LEU A 55 5.78 9.50 -3.44
C LEU A 55 6.32 8.66 -4.60
N HIS A 56 5.90 7.41 -4.68
CA HIS A 56 6.34 6.43 -5.68
C HIS A 56 5.20 5.49 -6.10
N ASN A 57 5.47 4.64 -7.05
CA ASN A 57 4.67 3.48 -7.43
C ASN A 57 5.60 2.29 -7.69
N HIS A 58 5.02 1.13 -7.98
CA HIS A 58 5.79 -0.06 -8.29
C HIS A 58 5.60 -0.53 -9.73
N THR A 59 6.57 -1.34 -10.19
CA THR A 59 6.40 -2.20 -11.34
C THR A 59 5.58 -3.41 -10.93
N GLY A 60 4.64 -3.83 -11.77
CA GLY A 60 3.76 -4.96 -11.44
C GLY A 60 2.32 -4.65 -11.77
N LEU A 61 1.45 -5.62 -11.49
CA LEU A 61 0.00 -5.49 -11.58
C LEU A 61 -0.58 -5.09 -10.23
N PHE A 62 -0.19 -5.81 -9.20
CA PHE A 62 -0.60 -5.56 -7.83
C PHE A 62 0.60 -5.45 -6.91
N SER A 63 0.45 -4.64 -5.89
CA SER A 63 1.37 -4.54 -4.76
C SER A 63 0.61 -4.79 -3.47
N PHE A 64 1.31 -5.19 -2.45
CA PHE A 64 0.77 -5.29 -1.11
C PHE A 64 1.78 -4.81 -0.07
N VAL A 65 1.26 -4.38 1.06
CA VAL A 65 2.01 -4.14 2.29
C VAL A 65 1.26 -4.76 3.47
N ILE A 66 1.98 -5.44 4.34
CA ILE A 66 1.49 -5.99 5.60
C ILE A 66 2.22 -5.26 6.72
N PHE A 67 1.47 -4.66 7.64
CA PHE A 67 2.05 -4.01 8.80
C PHE A 67 2.33 -5.07 9.86
N MET A 68 3.63 -5.30 10.17
CA MET A 68 4.06 -6.31 11.14
C MET A 68 4.26 -5.73 12.52
N LYS A 69 4.70 -4.46 12.59
CA LYS A 69 4.90 -3.72 13.82
C LYS A 69 4.68 -2.24 13.60
N ILE A 70 3.81 -1.65 14.39
CA ILE A 70 3.54 -0.20 14.43
C ILE A 70 3.83 0.29 15.84
N PRO A 71 5.02 0.88 16.12
CA PRO A 71 5.45 1.19 17.47
C PRO A 71 4.95 2.54 17.98
N TYR A 72 3.96 3.14 17.35
CA TYR A 72 3.40 4.46 17.70
C TYR A 72 1.89 4.49 17.49
N ASP A 73 1.24 5.49 18.09
CA ASP A 73 -0.17 5.82 17.84
C ASP A 73 -0.26 7.10 17.00
N TYR A 74 -0.99 7.06 15.87
CA TYR A 74 -1.17 8.22 15.01
C TYR A 74 -1.78 9.42 15.73
N ARG A 75 -2.59 9.20 16.79
CA ARG A 75 -3.20 10.27 17.58
C ARG A 75 -2.13 11.08 18.33
N GLU A 76 -1.14 10.38 18.89
CA GLU A 76 0.01 11.01 19.53
C GLU A 76 0.90 11.73 18.51
N GLN A 77 1.13 11.10 17.36
CA GLN A 77 1.92 11.70 16.26
C GLN A 77 1.32 13.03 15.79
N ARG A 78 -0.01 13.12 15.70
CA ARG A 78 -0.72 14.34 15.30
C ARG A 78 -0.70 15.45 16.35
N MET A 79 -0.39 15.14 17.60
CA MET A 79 -0.27 16.12 18.68
C MET A 79 1.12 16.76 18.79
N ILE A 80 2.10 16.24 18.07
CA ILE A 80 3.47 16.78 18.03
C ILE A 80 3.41 18.22 17.48
N PRO A 81 4.05 19.21 18.13
CA PRO A 81 3.85 20.62 17.82
C PRO A 81 3.99 20.98 16.33
N HIS A 82 5.06 20.54 15.67
CA HIS A 82 5.30 20.83 14.25
C HIS A 82 4.39 20.03 13.30
N VAL A 83 3.78 18.94 13.74
CA VAL A 83 2.77 18.19 12.97
C VAL A 83 1.40 18.84 13.13
N LYS A 84 1.03 19.19 14.36
CA LYS A 84 -0.28 19.75 14.74
C LYS A 84 -0.61 21.07 14.00
N ILE A 85 0.39 21.87 13.67
CA ILE A 85 0.20 23.13 12.93
C ILE A 85 -0.08 22.94 11.44
N SER A 86 0.07 21.72 10.92
CA SER A 86 -0.24 21.39 9.52
C SER A 86 -1.75 21.40 9.29
N ASN A 87 -2.18 21.88 8.12
CA ASN A 87 -3.57 21.77 7.68
C ASN A 87 -4.00 20.32 7.45
N THR A 88 -3.04 19.41 7.28
CA THR A 88 -3.28 17.97 7.06
C THR A 88 -2.22 17.18 7.83
N PRO A 89 -2.40 17.03 9.16
CA PRO A 89 -1.45 16.28 9.98
C PRO A 89 -1.51 14.79 9.63
N CYS A 90 -0.40 14.24 9.14
CA CYS A 90 -0.30 12.86 8.64
C CYS A 90 1.00 12.15 9.03
N ALA A 91 1.67 12.61 10.11
CA ALA A 91 2.84 11.93 10.61
C ALA A 91 2.54 10.47 10.97
N GLY A 92 3.38 9.55 10.51
CA GLY A 92 3.22 8.12 10.66
C GLY A 92 2.27 7.44 9.67
N ASP A 93 1.51 8.20 8.87
CA ASP A 93 0.48 7.63 7.99
C ASP A 93 1.09 6.96 6.73
N PHE A 94 0.38 5.98 6.21
CA PHE A 94 0.52 5.49 4.85
C PHE A 94 -0.52 6.18 3.97
N VAL A 95 -0.12 6.77 2.85
CA VAL A 95 -1.01 7.62 2.05
C VAL A 95 -1.02 7.19 0.59
N PHE A 96 -2.21 6.97 0.04
CA PHE A 96 -2.42 6.86 -1.40
C PHE A 96 -2.70 8.22 -2.02
N VAL A 97 -2.18 8.44 -3.23
CA VAL A 97 -2.45 9.63 -4.03
C VAL A 97 -3.05 9.20 -5.38
N HIS A 98 -4.19 9.76 -5.72
CA HIS A 98 -4.90 9.45 -6.96
C HIS A 98 -5.51 10.70 -7.57
N VAL A 99 -5.99 10.57 -8.79
CA VAL A 99 -6.73 11.62 -9.49
C VAL A 99 -8.19 11.21 -9.53
N ASP A 100 -9.09 12.11 -9.15
CA ASP A 100 -10.53 11.87 -9.26
C ASP A 100 -11.05 12.04 -10.70
N LEU A 101 -12.34 11.78 -10.91
CA LEU A 101 -12.98 11.88 -12.23
C LEU A 101 -12.96 13.29 -12.84
N MET A 102 -12.74 14.32 -12.03
CA MET A 102 -12.66 15.72 -12.44
C MET A 102 -11.21 16.19 -12.67
N GLY A 103 -10.23 15.27 -12.55
CA GLY A 103 -8.82 15.59 -12.71
C GLY A 103 -8.16 16.19 -11.48
N LYS A 104 -8.84 16.26 -10.33
CA LYS A 104 -8.29 16.76 -9.09
C LYS A 104 -7.40 15.71 -8.44
N ILE A 105 -6.21 16.12 -7.97
CA ILE A 105 -5.34 15.29 -7.16
C ILE A 105 -5.93 15.17 -5.75
N CYS A 106 -6.17 13.93 -5.34
CA CYS A 106 -6.71 13.56 -4.04
C CYS A 106 -5.74 12.66 -3.30
N SER A 107 -5.81 12.67 -1.98
CA SER A 107 -5.07 11.75 -1.13
C SER A 107 -6.01 11.01 -0.18
N TYR A 108 -5.69 9.76 0.08
CA TYR A 108 -6.36 8.94 1.09
C TYR A 108 -5.33 8.46 2.10
N SER A 109 -5.48 8.89 3.34
CA SER A 109 -4.56 8.60 4.45
C SER A 109 -5.06 7.41 5.26
N TYR A 110 -4.15 6.45 5.49
CA TYR A 110 -4.31 5.38 6.45
C TYR A 110 -3.54 5.73 7.71
N PRO A 111 -4.21 6.23 8.76
CA PRO A 111 -3.57 6.47 10.04
C PRO A 111 -3.21 5.13 10.68
N LEU A 112 -1.98 5.01 11.18
CA LEU A 112 -1.44 3.78 11.71
C LEU A 112 -1.27 3.82 13.22
N ASP A 113 -1.69 2.75 13.86
CA ASP A 113 -1.44 2.45 15.28
C ASP A 113 -1.27 0.92 15.45
N PRO A 114 -0.96 0.40 16.66
CA PRO A 114 -0.76 -1.03 16.87
C PRO A 114 -1.94 -1.92 16.47
N SER A 115 -3.17 -1.39 16.39
CA SER A 115 -4.33 -2.16 15.94
C SER A 115 -4.29 -2.50 14.44
N CYS A 116 -3.41 -1.82 13.68
CA CYS A 116 -3.18 -2.11 12.27
C CYS A 116 -2.21 -3.28 12.03
N GLU A 117 -1.60 -3.84 13.07
CA GLU A 117 -0.70 -5.00 12.93
C GLU A 117 -1.47 -6.21 12.40
N GLY A 118 -0.90 -6.85 11.37
CA GLY A 118 -1.54 -7.91 10.61
C GLY A 118 -2.43 -7.42 9.47
N LEU A 119 -2.75 -6.12 9.39
CA LEU A 119 -3.50 -5.56 8.26
C LEU A 119 -2.69 -5.65 6.97
N ILE A 120 -3.34 -6.10 5.91
CA ILE A 120 -2.81 -6.06 4.55
C ILE A 120 -3.53 -4.98 3.73
N LEU A 121 -2.76 -4.10 3.09
CA LEU A 121 -3.24 -3.27 2.00
C LEU A 121 -2.81 -3.93 0.68
N PHE A 122 -3.79 -4.27 -0.16
CA PHE A 122 -3.58 -4.88 -1.47
C PHE A 122 -4.15 -3.94 -2.55
N PHE A 123 -3.31 -3.52 -3.51
CA PHE A 123 -3.67 -2.45 -4.44
C PHE A 123 -2.96 -2.59 -5.80
N PRO A 124 -3.52 -1.99 -6.87
CA PRO A 124 -2.83 -1.90 -8.16
C PRO A 124 -1.47 -1.20 -8.03
N SER A 125 -0.41 -1.81 -8.54
CA SER A 125 0.97 -1.33 -8.38
C SER A 125 1.20 0.09 -8.90
N LYS A 126 0.35 0.57 -9.81
CA LYS A 126 0.46 1.91 -10.41
C LYS A 126 -0.13 3.02 -9.54
N ILE A 127 -0.89 2.68 -8.50
CA ILE A 127 -1.36 3.69 -7.54
C ILE A 127 -0.15 4.27 -6.81
N ARG A 128 -0.02 5.59 -6.88
CA ARG A 128 1.02 6.32 -6.17
C ARG A 128 0.73 6.33 -4.69
N HIS A 129 1.77 6.12 -3.90
CA HIS A 129 1.69 6.14 -2.45
C HIS A 129 2.98 6.66 -1.84
N LEU A 130 2.89 7.07 -0.60
CA LEU A 130 4.01 7.55 0.20
C LEU A 130 3.81 7.11 1.65
N VAL A 131 4.89 7.16 2.41
CA VAL A 131 4.90 6.78 3.81
C VAL A 131 5.54 7.91 4.60
N TYR A 132 4.73 8.55 5.44
CA TYR A 132 5.21 9.68 6.26
C TYR A 132 6.12 9.20 7.40
N PRO A 133 7.06 10.05 7.81
CA PRO A 133 7.88 9.79 8.99
C PRO A 133 7.03 9.79 10.26
N PHE A 134 7.46 9.04 11.24
CA PHE A 134 6.98 9.11 12.61
C PHE A 134 8.09 9.62 13.52
N TYR A 135 7.75 10.00 14.74
CA TYR A 135 8.62 10.72 15.66
C TYR A 135 8.50 10.18 17.08
N ASN A 136 9.48 10.51 17.92
CA ASN A 136 9.49 10.20 19.37
C ASN A 136 9.34 8.70 19.69
N CYS A 137 9.88 7.84 18.83
CA CYS A 137 9.87 6.41 19.03
C CYS A 137 11.14 5.79 18.42
N GLU A 138 11.96 5.16 19.26
CA GLU A 138 13.21 4.52 18.83
C GLU A 138 13.00 3.16 18.14
N GLU A 139 11.84 2.51 18.39
CA GLU A 139 11.54 1.25 17.78
C GLU A 139 11.17 1.42 16.30
N PRO A 140 11.65 0.54 15.41
CA PRO A 140 11.31 0.62 13.99
C PRO A 140 9.87 0.18 13.72
N ARG A 141 9.21 0.87 12.79
CA ARG A 141 8.04 0.32 12.10
C ARG A 141 8.52 -0.77 11.16
N ILE A 142 7.88 -1.95 11.21
CA ILE A 142 8.21 -3.10 10.38
C ILE A 142 7.05 -3.41 9.46
N SER A 143 7.32 -3.49 8.17
CA SER A 143 6.34 -3.93 7.18
C SER A 143 6.95 -4.94 6.19
N VAL A 144 6.10 -5.84 5.73
CA VAL A 144 6.42 -6.77 4.65
C VAL A 144 5.69 -6.33 3.41
N ALA A 145 6.38 -6.22 2.29
CA ALA A 145 5.79 -5.77 1.04
C ALA A 145 6.19 -6.67 -0.13
N GLY A 146 5.43 -6.61 -1.21
CA GLY A 146 5.74 -7.37 -2.41
C GLY A 146 4.92 -6.96 -3.61
N ASN A 147 5.30 -7.48 -4.77
CA ASN A 147 4.63 -7.23 -6.04
C ASN A 147 4.23 -8.53 -6.73
N VAL A 148 3.08 -8.46 -7.40
CA VAL A 148 2.53 -9.54 -8.21
C VAL A 148 2.59 -9.14 -9.68
N TRP A 149 2.99 -10.09 -10.52
CA TRP A 149 3.09 -9.92 -11.96
C TRP A 149 2.48 -11.10 -12.71
N PHE A 150 2.38 -11.00 -14.03
CA PHE A 150 2.12 -12.15 -14.87
C PHE A 150 3.36 -13.05 -14.98
N LYS A 151 3.15 -14.35 -14.98
CA LYS A 151 4.21 -15.30 -15.29
C LYS A 151 4.55 -15.17 -16.78
N SER A 152 5.77 -14.69 -17.11
CA SER A 152 6.21 -14.66 -18.50
C SER A 152 6.27 -16.09 -19.08
N LYS A 153 5.70 -16.29 -20.27
CA LYS A 153 6.01 -17.50 -21.04
C LYS A 153 7.51 -17.42 -21.41
N LYS A 154 8.28 -18.38 -20.96
CA LYS A 154 9.63 -18.59 -21.52
C LYS A 154 9.52 -19.07 -22.94
#